data_8e88f8945edb12112dbd44df67b4ddaa
#
_entry.id   8e88f8945edb12112dbd44df67b4ddaa
#
_cell.length_a   1.000
_cell.length_b   1.000
_cell.length_c   1.000
_cell.angle_alpha   90.00
_cell.angle_beta   90.00
_cell.angle_gamma   90.00
#
_symmetry.space_group_name_H-M   'P 1'
#
loop_
_entity.id
_entity.type
_entity.pdbx_description
1 polymer ?
#
loop_
_entity_poly.entity_id
_entity_poly.type
_entity_poly.pdbx_seq_one_letter_code
_entity_poly.pdbx_strand_id
1 'polypeptide(L)'
;LRRLMYTAIECQDGPFVIRYPRGNGVMPDWRCPLEAAEIGKGRLVSEAKASGTQKADTAILSLGPIGNTVQKAFTLLAQENPTTAIPTHYDMRFLKPLDNTIMEEVAKKYDHIITIEDGALNGGFGSAVLEWFADNGYSKRVTRLGIPDRFIEHGTPAELYHIVGLDTEGIIKAIKA
;
A
#
# COMPACT_ATOMS: atom_id res chain seq x y z
N LEU A 1 1.23 7.60 -12.46
CA LEU A 1 0.57 7.26 -13.71
C LEU A 1 1.47 7.55 -14.92
N ARG A 2 1.96 8.81 -15.10
CA ARG A 2 2.77 9.24 -16.26
C ARG A 2 3.95 8.29 -16.55
N ARG A 3 4.77 7.94 -15.54
CA ARG A 3 5.88 7.00 -15.69
C ARG A 3 5.41 5.58 -16.06
N LEU A 4 4.31 5.10 -15.48
CA LEU A 4 3.77 3.78 -15.83
C LEU A 4 3.24 3.73 -17.27
N MET A 5 2.61 4.82 -17.75
CA MET A 5 2.22 4.92 -19.16
C MET A 5 3.43 4.91 -20.09
N TYR A 6 4.49 5.64 -19.74
CA TYR A 6 5.74 5.62 -20.48
C TYR A 6 6.38 4.22 -20.47
N THR A 7 6.42 3.58 -19.29
CA THR A 7 6.91 2.20 -19.16
C THR A 7 6.14 1.23 -20.05
N ALA A 8 4.80 1.38 -20.11
CA ALA A 8 3.96 0.54 -20.95
C ALA A 8 4.24 0.71 -22.45
N ILE A 9 4.61 1.92 -22.89
CA ILE A 9 5.00 2.19 -24.28
C ILE A 9 6.34 1.54 -24.62
N GLU A 10 7.29 1.58 -23.68
CA GLU A 10 8.62 1.00 -23.86
C GLU A 10 8.63 -0.54 -23.67
N CYS A 11 7.65 -1.08 -22.93
CA CYS A 11 7.57 -2.53 -22.66
C CYS A 11 7.11 -3.28 -23.90
N GLN A 12 7.92 -4.25 -24.34
CA GLN A 12 7.62 -5.12 -25.49
C GLN A 12 7.38 -6.59 -25.09
N ASP A 13 7.44 -6.89 -23.79
CA ASP A 13 7.41 -8.27 -23.29
C ASP A 13 5.99 -8.84 -23.14
N GLY A 14 4.96 -8.06 -23.48
CA GLY A 14 3.56 -8.50 -23.42
C GLY A 14 2.59 -7.42 -22.94
N PRO A 15 1.35 -7.82 -22.57
CA PRO A 15 0.35 -6.88 -22.10
C PRO A 15 0.76 -6.15 -20.82
N PHE A 16 0.58 -4.83 -20.79
CA PHE A 16 0.84 -3.99 -19.63
C PHE A 16 -0.46 -3.35 -19.14
N VAL A 17 -0.93 -3.73 -17.95
CA VAL A 17 -2.20 -3.24 -17.38
C VAL A 17 -1.93 -2.19 -16.33
N ILE A 18 -2.54 -1.02 -16.49
CA ILE A 18 -2.43 0.09 -15.53
C ILE A 18 -3.80 0.34 -14.90
N ARG A 19 -3.90 0.21 -13.58
CA ARG A 19 -5.05 0.66 -12.81
C ARG A 19 -4.77 2.05 -12.24
N TYR A 20 -5.77 2.91 -12.32
CA TYR A 20 -5.72 4.26 -11.75
C TYR A 20 -7.09 4.64 -11.17
N PRO A 21 -7.13 5.46 -10.11
CA PRO A 21 -8.38 5.83 -9.46
C PRO A 21 -9.17 6.83 -10.32
N ARG A 22 -10.46 6.88 -10.09
CA ARG A 22 -11.32 7.97 -10.57
C ARG A 22 -11.08 9.22 -9.71
N GLY A 23 -10.88 10.37 -10.33
CA GLY A 23 -10.73 11.66 -9.64
C GLY A 23 -9.51 12.45 -10.08
N ASN A 24 -9.22 13.51 -9.36
CA ASN A 24 -8.08 14.38 -9.64
C ASN A 24 -6.81 13.87 -8.99
N GLY A 25 -5.66 14.05 -9.66
CA GLY A 25 -4.36 13.78 -9.07
C GLY A 25 -4.05 14.78 -7.94
N VAL A 26 -3.30 14.31 -6.93
CA VAL A 26 -2.92 15.12 -5.76
C VAL A 26 -1.56 15.80 -5.90
N MET A 27 -0.80 15.47 -6.95
CA MET A 27 0.54 16.03 -7.16
C MET A 27 0.46 17.29 -8.01
N PRO A 28 0.95 18.45 -7.51
CA PRO A 28 1.02 19.68 -8.30
C PRO A 28 2.03 19.55 -9.44
N ASP A 29 3.16 18.87 -9.22
CA ASP A 29 4.25 18.69 -10.19
C ASP A 29 4.14 17.37 -10.96
N TRP A 30 3.01 17.16 -11.63
CA TRP A 30 2.78 15.94 -12.39
C TRP A 30 3.68 15.79 -13.64
N ARG A 31 4.31 16.89 -14.10
CA ARG A 31 5.18 16.93 -15.27
C ARG A 31 6.62 16.49 -14.96
N CYS A 32 6.75 15.40 -14.19
CA CYS A 32 8.06 14.78 -13.98
C CYS A 32 8.68 14.30 -15.31
N PRO A 33 10.01 14.12 -15.40
CA PRO A 33 10.64 13.51 -16.56
C PRO A 33 9.98 12.19 -16.98
N LEU A 34 9.98 11.91 -18.28
CA LEU A 34 9.55 10.62 -18.82
C LEU A 34 10.70 9.63 -18.62
N GLU A 35 10.58 8.85 -17.57
CA GLU A 35 11.49 7.78 -17.21
C GLU A 35 10.69 6.52 -16.99
N ALA A 36 11.17 5.39 -17.52
CA ALA A 36 10.56 4.10 -17.27
C ALA A 36 10.64 3.75 -15.77
N ALA A 37 9.57 3.22 -15.24
CA ALA A 37 9.60 2.59 -13.92
C ALA A 37 10.15 1.18 -14.09
N GLU A 38 11.09 0.78 -13.24
CA GLU A 38 11.56 -0.61 -13.22
C GLU A 38 10.38 -1.52 -12.85
N ILE A 39 10.07 -2.47 -13.75
CA ILE A 39 8.92 -3.36 -13.59
C ILE A 39 9.14 -4.27 -12.37
N GLY A 40 8.10 -4.40 -11.54
CA GLY A 40 8.17 -5.21 -10.33
C GLY A 40 8.97 -4.57 -9.19
N LYS A 41 9.32 -3.28 -9.28
CA LYS A 41 10.01 -2.58 -8.20
C LYS A 41 9.10 -1.61 -7.46
N GLY A 42 8.97 -1.88 -6.16
CA GLY A 42 8.38 -0.97 -5.20
C GLY A 42 9.36 0.11 -4.72
N ARG A 43 9.00 0.80 -3.67
CA ARG A 43 9.87 1.78 -3.01
C ARG A 43 9.51 1.93 -1.53
N LEU A 44 10.51 2.23 -0.72
CA LEU A 44 10.31 2.73 0.62
C LEU A 44 9.75 4.16 0.55
N VAL A 45 8.65 4.42 1.24
CA VAL A 45 8.01 5.76 1.32
C VAL A 45 8.43 6.46 2.60
N SER A 46 8.39 5.74 3.73
CA SER A 46 8.84 6.24 5.02
C SER A 46 9.26 5.10 5.93
N GLU A 47 10.34 5.32 6.67
CA GLU A 47 10.80 4.38 7.68
C GLU A 47 10.00 4.52 8.97
N ALA A 48 9.95 3.43 9.72
CA ALA A 48 9.37 3.40 11.04
C ALA A 48 10.00 4.45 11.96
N LYS A 49 9.14 5.11 12.74
CA LYS A 49 9.59 5.93 13.85
C LYS A 49 9.30 5.17 15.14
N ALA A 50 10.36 4.67 15.78
CA ALA A 50 10.26 4.08 17.10
C ALA A 50 9.87 5.17 18.11
N SER A 51 9.09 4.79 19.10
CA SER A 51 8.74 5.66 20.20
C SER A 51 9.10 5.00 21.53
N GLY A 52 10.04 5.58 22.22
CA GLY A 52 10.55 5.04 23.48
C GLY A 52 11.15 3.64 23.30
N THR A 53 10.66 2.68 24.07
CA THR A 53 11.07 1.25 24.01
C THR A 53 10.27 0.43 23.02
N GLN A 54 9.20 0.97 22.40
CA GLN A 54 8.39 0.25 21.43
C GLN A 54 9.09 0.22 20.08
N LYS A 55 9.48 -0.99 19.67
CA LYS A 55 9.87 -1.27 18.29
C LYS A 55 8.66 -1.14 17.38
N ALA A 56 8.83 -0.50 16.25
CA ALA A 56 7.81 -0.52 15.22
C ALA A 56 7.91 -1.86 14.45
N ASP A 57 7.23 -2.87 14.94
CA ASP A 57 7.26 -4.24 14.37
C ASP A 57 6.28 -4.41 13.21
N THR A 58 5.71 -3.32 12.72
CA THR A 58 4.68 -3.30 11.69
C THR A 58 5.19 -2.63 10.42
N ALA A 59 4.95 -3.27 9.28
CA ALA A 59 5.10 -2.68 7.96
C ALA A 59 3.74 -2.52 7.25
N ILE A 60 3.56 -1.40 6.55
CA ILE A 60 2.42 -1.19 5.65
C ILE A 60 2.89 -1.32 4.21
N LEU A 61 2.24 -2.19 3.46
CA LEU A 61 2.42 -2.35 2.02
C LEU A 61 1.20 -1.76 1.32
N SER A 62 1.37 -0.68 0.59
CA SER A 62 0.28 -0.08 -0.18
C SER A 62 0.43 -0.33 -1.67
N LEU A 63 -0.70 -0.47 -2.36
CA LEU A 63 -0.74 -0.55 -3.81
C LEU A 63 -1.51 0.64 -4.39
N GLY A 64 -0.78 1.55 -5.04
CA GLY A 64 -1.35 2.70 -5.72
C GLY A 64 -1.63 3.91 -4.83
N PRO A 65 -2.50 4.85 -5.28
CA PRO A 65 -2.71 6.14 -4.63
C PRO A 65 -3.24 6.11 -3.21
N ILE A 66 -3.80 4.99 -2.78
CA ILE A 66 -4.25 4.79 -1.38
C ILE A 66 -3.09 4.97 -0.37
N GLY A 67 -1.85 4.80 -0.81
CA GLY A 67 -0.67 5.11 -0.02
C GLY A 67 -0.59 6.56 0.46
N ASN A 68 -1.24 7.51 -0.22
CA ASN A 68 -1.35 8.90 0.25
C ASN A 68 -2.22 9.00 1.52
N THR A 69 -3.26 8.17 1.62
CA THR A 69 -4.11 8.09 2.82
C THR A 69 -3.34 7.51 4.01
N VAL A 70 -2.43 6.56 3.75
CA VAL A 70 -1.50 6.04 4.78
C VAL A 70 -0.64 7.17 5.34
N GLN A 71 -0.05 8.02 4.50
CA GLN A 71 0.78 9.14 4.96
C GLN A 71 -0.02 10.18 5.76
N LYS A 72 -1.27 10.42 5.39
CA LYS A 72 -2.19 11.26 6.19
C LYS A 72 -2.47 10.62 7.55
N ALA A 73 -2.72 9.31 7.61
CA ALA A 73 -2.92 8.58 8.85
C ALA A 73 -1.69 8.69 9.77
N PHE A 74 -0.48 8.56 9.25
CA PHE A 74 0.75 8.75 10.02
C PHE A 74 0.90 10.16 10.58
N THR A 75 0.54 11.16 9.78
CA THR A 75 0.57 12.56 10.23
C THR A 75 -0.38 12.79 11.41
N LEU A 76 -1.61 12.28 11.32
CA LEU A 76 -2.60 12.39 12.40
C LEU A 76 -2.17 11.62 13.66
N LEU A 77 -1.68 10.39 13.48
CA LEU A 77 -1.16 9.60 14.62
C LEU A 77 -0.06 10.32 15.37
N ALA A 78 0.89 10.93 14.65
CA ALA A 78 1.97 11.68 15.25
C ALA A 78 1.51 12.96 15.96
N GLN A 79 0.41 13.57 15.50
CA GLN A 79 -0.20 14.75 16.13
C GLN A 79 -1.00 14.38 17.38
N GLU A 80 -1.78 13.30 17.33
CA GLU A 80 -2.57 12.82 18.49
C GLU A 80 -1.69 12.35 19.63
N ASN A 81 -0.65 11.60 19.32
CA ASN A 81 0.27 11.08 20.31
C ASN A 81 1.70 10.97 19.73
N PRO A 82 2.57 11.94 20.02
CA PRO A 82 3.96 11.94 19.56
C PRO A 82 4.78 10.72 19.98
N THR A 83 4.27 9.95 20.96
CA THR A 83 4.91 8.72 21.43
C THR A 83 4.38 7.46 20.76
N THR A 84 3.50 7.57 19.78
CA THR A 84 3.02 6.39 19.01
C THR A 84 4.09 5.95 18.02
N ALA A 85 4.40 4.67 18.01
CA ALA A 85 5.26 4.09 16.99
C ALA A 85 4.56 4.15 15.61
N ILE A 86 5.25 4.71 14.63
CA ILE A 86 4.75 4.82 13.26
C ILE A 86 5.33 3.68 12.43
N PRO A 87 4.51 2.88 11.73
CA PRO A 87 4.99 1.78 10.90
C PRO A 87 5.89 2.23 9.75
N THR A 88 6.70 1.31 9.23
CA THR A 88 7.36 1.50 7.92
C THR A 88 6.32 1.39 6.81
N HIS A 89 6.44 2.24 5.78
CA HIS A 89 5.53 2.24 4.64
C HIS A 89 6.28 2.01 3.34
N TYR A 90 5.85 0.99 2.59
CA TYR A 90 6.31 0.68 1.24
C TYR A 90 5.15 0.88 0.24
N ASP A 91 5.45 1.53 -0.88
CA ASP A 91 4.59 1.59 -2.07
C ASP A 91 5.04 0.49 -3.03
N MET A 92 4.25 -0.56 -3.15
CA MET A 92 4.60 -1.73 -3.97
C MET A 92 4.52 -1.48 -5.46
N ARG A 93 3.77 -0.47 -5.89
CA ARG A 93 3.64 0.00 -7.28
C ARG A 93 3.13 -1.04 -8.27
N PHE A 94 3.58 -2.27 -8.17
CA PHE A 94 3.23 -3.40 -9.03
C PHE A 94 2.57 -4.52 -8.22
N LEU A 95 1.43 -5.00 -8.73
CA LEU A 95 0.80 -6.20 -8.22
C LEU A 95 1.48 -7.45 -8.79
N LYS A 96 1.86 -7.37 -10.06
CA LYS A 96 2.49 -8.47 -10.78
C LYS A 96 3.52 -7.91 -11.78
N PRO A 97 4.78 -8.32 -11.61
CA PRO A 97 5.31 -9.10 -10.49
C PRO A 97 5.41 -8.27 -9.19
N LEU A 98 5.36 -8.95 -8.03
CA LEU A 98 5.70 -8.35 -6.74
C LEU A 98 7.20 -8.08 -6.63
N ASP A 99 7.59 -7.07 -5.85
CA ASP A 99 9.00 -6.83 -5.52
C ASP A 99 9.50 -7.83 -4.47
N ASN A 100 10.14 -8.90 -4.92
CA ASN A 100 10.70 -9.91 -4.04
C ASN A 100 11.73 -9.36 -3.05
N THR A 101 12.45 -8.29 -3.40
CA THR A 101 13.44 -7.66 -2.51
C THR A 101 12.75 -7.03 -1.30
N ILE A 102 11.69 -6.25 -1.54
CA ILE A 102 10.88 -5.68 -0.45
C ILE A 102 10.17 -6.79 0.33
N MET A 103 9.61 -7.78 -0.34
CA MET A 103 8.92 -8.89 0.35
C MET A 103 9.85 -9.66 1.28
N GLU A 104 11.07 -9.99 0.85
CA GLU A 104 12.09 -10.61 1.68
C GLU A 104 12.53 -9.73 2.85
N GLU A 105 12.73 -8.44 2.61
CA GLU A 105 13.06 -7.48 3.66
C GLU A 105 11.96 -7.42 4.72
N VAL A 106 10.71 -7.28 4.28
CA VAL A 106 9.54 -7.20 5.16
C VAL A 106 9.36 -8.49 5.95
N ALA A 107 9.52 -9.65 5.30
CA ALA A 107 9.43 -10.95 5.96
C ALA A 107 10.45 -11.12 7.09
N LYS A 108 11.64 -10.56 6.96
CA LYS A 108 12.72 -10.68 7.95
C LYS A 108 12.64 -9.66 9.09
N LYS A 109 12.10 -8.46 8.80
CA LYS A 109 12.16 -7.34 9.74
C LYS A 109 10.90 -7.13 10.58
N TYR A 110 9.73 -7.53 10.08
CA TYR A 110 8.44 -7.19 10.69
C TYR A 110 7.62 -8.45 10.99
N ASP A 111 6.89 -8.41 12.09
CA ASP A 111 6.00 -9.49 12.51
C ASP A 111 4.56 -9.26 12.09
N HIS A 112 4.16 -8.01 11.97
CA HIS A 112 2.84 -7.62 11.51
C HIS A 112 2.92 -6.83 10.20
N ILE A 113 2.19 -7.28 9.20
CA ILE A 113 2.10 -6.65 7.90
C ILE A 113 0.67 -6.18 7.66
N ILE A 114 0.50 -4.93 7.23
CA ILE A 114 -0.80 -4.40 6.83
C ILE A 114 -0.73 -4.14 5.33
N THR A 115 -1.55 -4.82 4.54
CA THR A 115 -1.68 -4.54 3.11
C THR A 115 -2.86 -3.62 2.86
N ILE A 116 -2.69 -2.64 1.96
CA ILE A 116 -3.74 -1.68 1.62
C ILE A 116 -3.86 -1.54 0.11
N GLU A 117 -5.07 -1.77 -0.39
CA GLU A 117 -5.40 -1.66 -1.80
C GLU A 117 -6.78 -1.04 -2.03
N ASP A 118 -6.92 -0.26 -3.06
CA ASP A 118 -8.22 0.09 -3.64
C ASP A 118 -8.64 -0.98 -4.64
N GLY A 119 -8.90 -2.17 -4.12
CA GLY A 119 -9.18 -3.38 -4.87
C GLY A 119 -9.88 -4.41 -3.99
N ALA A 120 -10.36 -5.49 -4.62
CA ALA A 120 -11.03 -6.57 -3.89
C ALA A 120 -10.05 -7.31 -2.95
N LEU A 121 -10.51 -7.57 -1.72
CA LEU A 121 -9.73 -8.35 -0.74
C LEU A 121 -9.45 -9.77 -1.21
N ASN A 122 -10.43 -10.38 -1.90
CA ASN A 122 -10.30 -11.75 -2.41
C ASN A 122 -9.63 -11.73 -3.78
N GLY A 123 -8.47 -12.38 -3.88
CA GLY A 123 -7.67 -12.42 -5.11
C GLY A 123 -6.96 -11.11 -5.47
N GLY A 124 -6.97 -10.11 -4.56
CA GLY A 124 -6.29 -8.84 -4.75
C GLY A 124 -4.84 -8.85 -4.27
N PHE A 125 -4.30 -7.66 -4.06
CA PHE A 125 -2.91 -7.47 -3.64
C PHE A 125 -2.60 -8.14 -2.29
N GLY A 126 -3.49 -7.98 -1.30
CA GLY A 126 -3.32 -8.62 0.00
C GLY A 126 -3.32 -10.15 -0.07
N SER A 127 -4.07 -10.74 -1.03
CA SER A 127 -4.01 -12.18 -1.30
C SER A 127 -2.68 -12.59 -1.89
N ALA A 128 -2.17 -11.85 -2.88
CA ALA A 128 -0.86 -12.11 -3.48
C ALA A 128 0.29 -12.03 -2.46
N VAL A 129 0.21 -11.11 -1.50
CA VAL A 129 1.17 -11.02 -0.38
C VAL A 129 1.10 -12.25 0.53
N LEU A 130 -0.11 -12.73 0.86
CA LEU A 130 -0.28 -13.95 1.66
C LEU A 130 0.25 -15.19 0.94
N GLU A 131 -0.06 -15.34 -0.35
CA GLU A 131 0.44 -16.42 -1.20
C GLU A 131 1.98 -16.39 -1.23
N TRP A 132 2.57 -15.22 -1.42
CA TRP A 132 4.02 -15.07 -1.42
C TRP A 132 4.65 -15.52 -0.09
N PHE A 133 4.08 -15.13 1.06
CA PHE A 133 4.57 -15.57 2.37
C PHE A 133 4.47 -17.08 2.52
N ALA A 134 3.35 -17.67 2.12
CA ALA A 134 3.13 -19.11 2.20
C ALA A 134 4.13 -19.89 1.33
N ASP A 135 4.31 -19.46 0.07
CA ASP A 135 5.21 -20.10 -0.90
C ASP A 135 6.69 -20.03 -0.48
N ASN A 136 7.06 -18.98 0.27
CA ASN A 136 8.42 -18.79 0.77
C ASN A 136 8.62 -19.24 2.23
N GLY A 137 7.64 -19.93 2.83
CA GLY A 137 7.75 -20.54 4.15
C GLY A 137 7.71 -19.56 5.32
N TYR A 138 7.19 -18.35 5.13
CA TYR A 138 7.02 -17.36 6.17
C TYR A 138 5.63 -17.44 6.80
N SER A 139 5.56 -17.47 8.14
CA SER A 139 4.31 -17.33 8.90
C SER A 139 4.26 -15.93 9.50
N LYS A 140 3.41 -15.05 8.97
CA LYS A 140 3.29 -13.65 9.38
C LYS A 140 1.86 -13.29 9.70
N ARG A 141 1.67 -12.39 10.67
CA ARG A 141 0.37 -11.75 10.88
C ARG A 141 0.14 -10.74 9.75
N VAL A 142 -0.90 -10.97 8.95
CA VAL A 142 -1.26 -10.06 7.85
C VAL A 142 -2.68 -9.53 8.05
N THR A 143 -2.79 -8.20 8.18
CA THR A 143 -4.07 -7.49 8.16
C THR A 143 -4.27 -6.92 6.77
N ARG A 144 -5.39 -7.26 6.11
CA ARG A 144 -5.69 -6.80 4.76
C ARG A 144 -6.77 -5.74 4.79
N LEU A 145 -6.49 -4.58 4.21
CA LEU A 145 -7.46 -3.51 3.97
C LEU A 145 -7.71 -3.41 2.47
N GLY A 146 -8.98 -3.51 2.10
CA GLY A 146 -9.44 -3.48 0.71
C GLY A 146 -10.95 -3.56 0.65
N ILE A 147 -11.49 -3.66 -0.55
CA ILE A 147 -12.94 -3.74 -0.78
C ILE A 147 -13.40 -5.17 -0.46
N PRO A 148 -14.32 -5.35 0.50
CA PRO A 148 -14.85 -6.67 0.84
C PRO A 148 -15.66 -7.25 -0.33
N ASP A 149 -15.77 -8.59 -0.37
CA ASP A 149 -16.50 -9.31 -1.41
C ASP A 149 -18.03 -9.21 -1.17
N ARG A 150 -18.53 -8.00 -1.36
CA ARG A 150 -19.95 -7.65 -1.32
C ARG A 150 -20.20 -6.42 -2.16
N PHE A 151 -21.44 -6.22 -2.58
CA PHE A 151 -21.83 -4.96 -3.22
C PHE A 151 -21.71 -3.80 -2.24
N ILE A 152 -21.04 -2.74 -2.69
CA ILE A 152 -20.95 -1.46 -1.98
C ILE A 152 -21.97 -0.53 -2.62
N GLU A 153 -22.80 0.10 -1.82
CA GLU A 153 -23.85 1.00 -2.29
C GLU A 153 -23.25 2.24 -2.99
N HIS A 154 -24.11 2.96 -3.72
CA HIS A 154 -23.71 4.16 -4.42
C HIS A 154 -23.34 5.28 -3.43
N GLY A 155 -22.25 6.00 -3.73
CA GLY A 155 -21.79 7.13 -2.93
C GLY A 155 -20.58 7.83 -3.57
N THR A 156 -20.15 8.90 -2.94
CA THR A 156 -18.87 9.54 -3.30
C THR A 156 -17.69 8.66 -2.91
N PRO A 157 -16.53 8.76 -3.56
CA PRO A 157 -15.35 8.00 -3.18
C PRO A 157 -14.97 8.11 -1.69
N ALA A 158 -15.17 9.30 -1.10
CA ALA A 158 -14.86 9.51 0.32
C ALA A 158 -15.80 8.73 1.24
N GLU A 159 -17.12 8.75 0.97
CA GLU A 159 -18.11 7.97 1.71
C GLU A 159 -17.85 6.47 1.56
N LEU A 160 -17.55 6.03 0.34
CA LEU A 160 -17.27 4.61 0.08
C LEU A 160 -16.00 4.13 0.77
N TYR A 161 -14.93 4.91 0.77
CA TYR A 161 -13.72 4.58 1.53
C TYR A 161 -13.96 4.52 3.03
N HIS A 162 -14.81 5.40 3.57
CA HIS A 162 -15.21 5.33 4.98
C HIS A 162 -15.97 4.03 5.29
N ILE A 163 -16.95 3.67 4.47
CA ILE A 163 -17.78 2.46 4.64
C ILE A 163 -16.92 1.17 4.64
N VAL A 164 -15.86 1.13 3.81
CA VAL A 164 -14.98 -0.05 3.70
C VAL A 164 -13.72 0.05 4.56
N GLY A 165 -13.55 1.13 5.33
CA GLY A 165 -12.40 1.31 6.23
C GLY A 165 -11.08 1.60 5.50
N LEU A 166 -11.14 2.16 4.30
CA LEU A 166 -9.98 2.61 3.52
C LEU A 166 -9.66 4.10 3.69
N ASP A 167 -10.38 4.78 4.56
CA ASP A 167 -10.10 6.14 4.96
C ASP A 167 -9.00 6.21 6.04
N THR A 168 -8.66 7.42 6.45
CA THR A 168 -7.62 7.67 7.44
C THR A 168 -7.94 7.01 8.78
N GLU A 169 -9.20 7.01 9.22
CA GLU A 169 -9.64 6.43 10.50
C GLU A 169 -9.53 4.90 10.48
N GLY A 170 -9.97 4.27 9.40
CA GLY A 170 -9.85 2.82 9.22
C GLY A 170 -8.40 2.35 9.22
N ILE A 171 -7.50 3.10 8.58
CA ILE A 171 -6.06 2.82 8.59
C ILE A 171 -5.47 2.97 10.00
N ILE A 172 -5.81 4.05 10.72
CA ILE A 172 -5.38 4.25 12.11
C ILE A 172 -5.85 3.09 13.00
N LYS A 173 -7.10 2.68 12.85
CA LYS A 173 -7.66 1.54 13.58
C LYS A 173 -6.87 0.26 13.32
N ALA A 174 -6.52 0.00 12.08
CA ALA A 174 -5.74 -1.19 11.72
C ALA A 174 -4.29 -1.15 12.28
N ILE A 175 -3.69 0.03 12.38
CA ILE A 175 -2.36 0.22 12.99
C ILE A 175 -2.40 -0.02 14.51
N LYS A 176 -3.50 0.38 15.17
CA LYS A 176 -3.67 0.25 16.62
C LYS A 176 -4.16 -1.15 17.06
N ALA A 177 -4.62 -2.00 16.13
CA ALA A 177 -5.14 -3.34 16.41
C ALA A 177 -4.04 -4.37 16.62
#